data_465314d682f6ec54602fd90e7b3ed8dd
#
_entry.id   465314d682f6ec54602fd90e7b3ed8dd
#
_cell.length_a   1.000
_cell.length_b   1.000
_cell.length_c   1.000
_cell.angle_alpha   90.00
_cell.angle_beta   90.00
_cell.angle_gamma   90.00
#
_symmetry.space_group_name_H-M   'P 1'
#
loop_
_entity.id
_entity.type
_entity.pdbx_description
1 polymer ?
#
loop_
_entity_poly.entity_id
_entity_poly.type
_entity_poly.pdbx_seq_one_letter_code
_entity_poly.pdbx_strand_id
1 'polypeptide(L)'
;LVGQVVAGRFLVEELVGQGGMGKVYKARHLSLDRIVCIKLLKPALLEDPTLVGRFEREAKAASRLNHPNVIQVIDFGRTDDGGLFIAMEYVHGKDLRTVLRDEWPLDEARLCNIIAQMLSALGEAHAHNVIHRDLKPENIMVEPRHGEPDFVKVLDFGIAKILDSDMPGLTRADVVCGTPQYMAPEQATGSALDNRCDLYAVGVILYQLATGQLPFDGPNSMDVLNKHVNDLPVPPRERAPAAPISEAMEKLILRALEKDPFDRPQTAEQFRQLTLNVTRKVQAETLLASRTRMPTPLPRTDPLQRVPQLPRTNKRGRWLAVFAAAVLVLLLLVSIGVLQSHAAEPSNALNEATPLSVRDPAEAKKLVEQASAALGRQDTGSALSFLHDALLLDPQNAEAHYKMAGILMLENQIDRAREEYEASKRLDPPRYTKLVDTILRSL
;
A
#
# COMPACT_ATOMS: atom_id res chain seq x y z
N LEU A 1 -30.71 11.40 19.63
CA LEU A 1 -29.47 11.17 20.41
C LEU A 1 -28.68 12.48 20.65
N VAL A 2 -28.89 13.55 19.84
CA VAL A 2 -28.23 14.86 20.07
C VAL A 2 -28.63 15.37 21.47
N GLY A 3 -27.62 15.82 22.24
CA GLY A 3 -27.77 16.24 23.64
C GLY A 3 -27.75 15.10 24.67
N GLN A 4 -27.67 13.84 24.23
CA GLN A 4 -27.61 12.67 25.14
C GLN A 4 -26.17 12.21 25.34
N VAL A 5 -25.93 11.56 26.48
CA VAL A 5 -24.63 10.93 26.79
C VAL A 5 -24.72 9.45 26.45
N VAL A 6 -23.81 9.00 25.60
CA VAL A 6 -23.67 7.60 25.16
C VAL A 6 -22.58 6.93 25.99
N ALA A 7 -22.85 5.70 26.47
CA ALA A 7 -21.96 4.88 27.31
C ALA A 7 -21.37 5.66 28.50
N GLY A 8 -22.09 6.61 29.09
CA GLY A 8 -21.66 7.43 30.22
C GLY A 8 -20.46 8.36 29.95
N ARG A 9 -19.95 8.44 28.73
CA ARG A 9 -18.67 9.10 28.41
C ARG A 9 -18.72 10.08 27.24
N PHE A 10 -19.68 9.96 26.34
CA PHE A 10 -19.69 10.71 25.08
C PHE A 10 -20.97 11.53 24.95
N LEU A 11 -20.87 12.85 25.10
CA LEU A 11 -21.97 13.77 24.84
C LEU A 11 -22.12 13.96 23.32
N VAL A 12 -23.24 13.54 22.77
CA VAL A 12 -23.53 13.66 21.33
C VAL A 12 -23.90 15.12 21.01
N GLU A 13 -23.13 15.74 20.11
CA GLU A 13 -23.32 17.14 19.70
C GLU A 13 -24.12 17.26 18.39
N GLU A 14 -23.78 16.44 17.37
CA GLU A 14 -24.32 16.61 16.02
C GLU A 14 -24.35 15.27 15.26
N LEU A 15 -25.34 15.10 14.38
CA LEU A 15 -25.34 13.99 13.40
C LEU A 15 -24.49 14.40 12.19
N VAL A 16 -23.39 13.68 11.97
CA VAL A 16 -22.46 13.92 10.85
C VAL A 16 -22.86 13.15 9.60
N GLY A 17 -23.37 11.92 9.77
CA GLY A 17 -23.75 11.09 8.64
C GLY A 17 -24.59 9.88 9.02
N GLN A 18 -25.25 9.30 8.00
CA GLN A 18 -26.01 8.06 8.13
C GLN A 18 -25.73 7.16 6.94
N GLY A 19 -25.36 5.91 7.21
CA GLY A 19 -25.02 4.93 6.19
C GLY A 19 -25.73 3.58 6.37
N GLY A 20 -25.32 2.62 5.55
CA GLY A 20 -25.87 1.26 5.56
C GLY A 20 -25.74 0.58 6.93
N MET A 21 -24.61 0.75 7.61
CA MET A 21 -24.29 0.10 8.88
C MET A 21 -24.74 0.84 10.12
N GLY A 22 -25.02 2.15 10.04
CA GLY A 22 -25.37 2.92 11.23
C GLY A 22 -25.38 4.43 11.03
N LYS A 23 -25.35 5.14 12.15
CA LYS A 23 -25.29 6.60 12.21
C LYS A 23 -23.98 7.04 12.81
N VAL A 24 -23.43 8.12 12.27
CA VAL A 24 -22.17 8.73 12.69
C VAL A 24 -22.45 10.09 13.32
N TYR A 25 -21.96 10.29 14.53
CA TYR A 25 -22.16 11.53 15.28
C TYR A 25 -20.82 12.15 15.67
N LYS A 26 -20.78 13.47 15.67
CA LYS A 26 -19.79 14.24 16.39
C LYS A 26 -20.16 14.25 17.86
N ALA A 27 -19.22 13.96 18.74
CA ALA A 27 -19.46 13.91 20.17
C ALA A 27 -18.26 14.47 20.94
N ARG A 28 -18.48 14.83 22.20
CA ARG A 28 -17.45 15.27 23.13
C ARG A 28 -17.18 14.17 24.14
N HIS A 29 -15.95 13.72 24.23
CA HIS A 29 -15.51 12.81 25.30
C HIS A 29 -15.42 13.59 26.61
N LEU A 30 -16.33 13.35 27.55
CA LEU A 30 -16.52 14.17 28.74
C LEU A 30 -15.27 14.25 29.64
N SER A 31 -14.57 13.14 29.85
CA SER A 31 -13.39 13.11 30.73
C SER A 31 -12.13 13.68 30.09
N LEU A 32 -12.00 13.65 28.76
CA LEU A 32 -10.82 14.14 28.02
C LEU A 32 -11.03 15.53 27.42
N ASP A 33 -12.25 16.07 27.49
CA ASP A 33 -12.71 17.29 26.82
C ASP A 33 -12.24 17.38 25.35
N ARG A 34 -12.38 16.25 24.64
CA ARG A 34 -11.93 16.11 23.25
C ARG A 34 -13.10 15.78 22.34
N ILE A 35 -13.12 16.41 21.16
CA ILE A 35 -14.06 16.04 20.09
C ILE A 35 -13.67 14.71 19.50
N VAL A 36 -14.66 13.84 19.34
CA VAL A 36 -14.55 12.49 18.77
C VAL A 36 -15.68 12.25 17.78
N CYS A 37 -15.51 11.23 16.95
CA CYS A 37 -16.55 10.72 16.07
C CYS A 37 -17.09 9.41 16.67
N ILE A 38 -18.40 9.27 16.82
CA ILE A 38 -19.03 8.02 17.29
C ILE A 38 -19.89 7.45 16.18
N LYS A 39 -19.60 6.21 15.81
CA LYS A 39 -20.42 5.41 14.89
C LYS A 39 -21.26 4.44 15.71
N LEU A 40 -22.57 4.60 15.63
CA LEU A 40 -23.55 3.71 16.26
C LEU A 40 -24.10 2.74 15.23
N LEU A 41 -24.05 1.45 15.53
CA LEU A 41 -24.56 0.41 14.64
C LEU A 41 -26.10 0.34 14.68
N LYS A 42 -26.69 -0.10 13.57
CA LYS A 42 -28.13 -0.33 13.48
C LYS A 42 -28.55 -1.47 14.41
N PRO A 43 -29.70 -1.34 15.12
CA PRO A 43 -30.22 -2.39 16.01
C PRO A 43 -30.38 -3.76 15.33
N ALA A 44 -30.79 -3.78 14.07
CA ALA A 44 -30.95 -5.02 13.29
C ALA A 44 -29.66 -5.87 13.19
N LEU A 45 -28.46 -5.26 13.33
CA LEU A 45 -27.18 -5.98 13.34
C LEU A 45 -26.86 -6.61 14.71
N LEU A 46 -27.62 -6.27 15.75
CA LEU A 46 -27.43 -6.76 17.11
C LEU A 46 -28.18 -8.07 17.39
N GLU A 47 -29.12 -8.43 16.51
CA GLU A 47 -29.94 -9.65 16.65
C GLU A 47 -29.12 -10.93 16.39
N ASP A 48 -27.99 -10.82 15.69
CA ASP A 48 -27.10 -11.94 15.42
C ASP A 48 -25.83 -11.88 16.31
N PRO A 49 -25.69 -12.81 17.29
CA PRO A 49 -24.50 -12.87 18.17
C PRO A 49 -23.18 -13.06 17.40
N THR A 50 -23.21 -13.69 16.23
CA THR A 50 -22.03 -13.88 15.40
C THR A 50 -21.54 -12.56 14.80
N LEU A 51 -22.44 -11.70 14.37
CA LEU A 51 -22.12 -10.35 13.88
C LEU A 51 -21.54 -9.48 14.99
N VAL A 52 -22.09 -9.56 16.19
CA VAL A 52 -21.55 -8.86 17.38
C VAL A 52 -20.12 -9.30 17.69
N GLY A 53 -19.87 -10.62 17.75
CA GLY A 53 -18.53 -11.15 18.02
C GLY A 53 -17.51 -10.81 16.92
N ARG A 54 -17.94 -10.68 15.67
CA ARG A 54 -17.10 -10.20 14.56
C ARG A 54 -16.78 -8.72 14.73
N PHE A 55 -17.79 -7.88 15.01
CA PHE A 55 -17.59 -6.47 15.26
C PHE A 55 -16.54 -6.21 16.35
N GLU A 56 -16.65 -6.89 17.49
CA GLU A 56 -15.69 -6.75 18.57
C GLU A 56 -14.26 -7.16 18.16
N ARG A 57 -14.12 -8.22 17.35
CA ARG A 57 -12.81 -8.64 16.80
C ARG A 57 -12.23 -7.65 15.82
N GLU A 58 -13.04 -7.15 14.88
CA GLU A 58 -12.60 -6.18 13.87
C GLU A 58 -12.27 -4.82 14.52
N ALA A 59 -13.10 -4.33 15.46
CA ALA A 59 -12.81 -3.12 16.21
C ALA A 59 -11.49 -3.26 16.99
N LYS A 60 -11.25 -4.43 17.61
CA LYS A 60 -10.00 -4.72 18.29
C LYS A 60 -8.79 -4.82 17.35
N ALA A 61 -8.97 -5.34 16.13
CA ALA A 61 -7.92 -5.35 15.12
C ALA A 61 -7.60 -3.94 14.64
N ALA A 62 -8.63 -3.14 14.31
CA ALA A 62 -8.48 -1.74 13.89
C ALA A 62 -7.83 -0.87 14.99
N SER A 63 -8.14 -1.11 16.27
CA SER A 63 -7.54 -0.35 17.39
C SER A 63 -6.04 -0.59 17.58
N ARG A 64 -5.47 -1.64 16.99
CA ARG A 64 -4.03 -1.93 17.04
C ARG A 64 -3.25 -1.22 15.95
N LEU A 65 -3.93 -0.73 14.91
CA LEU A 65 -3.27 0.00 13.83
C LEU A 65 -2.81 1.37 14.35
N ASN A 66 -1.53 1.62 14.28
CA ASN A 66 -0.93 2.88 14.73
C ASN A 66 -0.15 3.53 13.59
N HIS A 67 -0.85 4.24 12.74
CA HIS A 67 -0.25 4.92 11.58
C HIS A 67 -0.88 6.32 11.40
N PRO A 68 -0.11 7.36 11.04
CA PRO A 68 -0.63 8.71 10.91
C PRO A 68 -1.79 8.83 9.90
N ASN A 69 -1.79 8.03 8.85
CA ASN A 69 -2.83 8.02 7.81
C ASN A 69 -3.96 7.00 8.07
N VAL A 70 -3.99 6.30 9.20
CA VAL A 70 -5.10 5.45 9.65
C VAL A 70 -5.93 6.19 10.68
N ILE A 71 -7.25 6.07 10.62
CA ILE A 71 -8.13 6.61 11.66
C ILE A 71 -7.86 5.91 13.00
N GLN A 72 -7.64 6.70 14.04
CA GLN A 72 -7.40 6.16 15.37
C GLN A 72 -8.73 5.78 16.05
N VAL A 73 -8.90 4.50 16.36
CA VAL A 73 -9.97 4.02 17.24
C VAL A 73 -9.59 4.36 18.68
N ILE A 74 -10.47 5.12 19.36
CA ILE A 74 -10.26 5.58 20.74
C ILE A 74 -10.90 4.58 21.71
N ASP A 75 -12.10 4.11 21.36
CA ASP A 75 -12.88 3.21 22.20
C ASP A 75 -13.94 2.46 21.38
N PHE A 76 -14.38 1.33 21.86
CA PHE A 76 -15.54 0.62 21.32
C PHE A 76 -16.25 -0.15 22.45
N GLY A 77 -17.54 -0.41 22.28
CA GLY A 77 -18.29 -1.12 23.30
C GLY A 77 -19.79 -1.09 23.06
N ARG A 78 -20.52 -1.26 24.15
CA ARG A 78 -21.99 -1.25 24.18
C ARG A 78 -22.52 0.05 24.75
N THR A 79 -23.62 0.50 24.21
CA THR A 79 -24.43 1.59 24.76
C THR A 79 -25.31 1.06 25.90
N ASP A 80 -25.90 1.95 26.70
CA ASP A 80 -26.73 1.59 27.86
C ASP A 80 -28.01 0.81 27.46
N ASP A 81 -28.49 1.03 26.22
CA ASP A 81 -29.60 0.31 25.60
C ASP A 81 -29.19 -0.96 24.85
N GLY A 82 -27.92 -1.40 25.01
CA GLY A 82 -27.37 -2.62 24.41
C GLY A 82 -26.86 -2.46 22.97
N GLY A 83 -26.92 -1.27 22.37
CA GLY A 83 -26.36 -0.95 21.08
C GLY A 83 -24.83 -1.11 21.05
N LEU A 84 -24.24 -1.14 19.85
CA LEU A 84 -22.78 -1.16 19.68
C LEU A 84 -22.30 0.19 19.14
N PHE A 85 -21.16 0.64 19.66
CA PHE A 85 -20.51 1.86 19.17
C PHE A 85 -19.02 1.67 18.94
N ILE A 86 -18.47 2.49 18.03
CA ILE A 86 -17.04 2.76 17.90
C ILE A 86 -16.83 4.26 18.03
N ALA A 87 -15.95 4.68 18.95
CA ALA A 87 -15.47 6.04 19.07
C ALA A 87 -14.09 6.15 18.42
N MET A 88 -13.91 7.14 17.55
CA MET A 88 -12.68 7.38 16.80
C MET A 88 -12.32 8.86 16.82
N GLU A 89 -11.10 9.20 16.42
CA GLU A 89 -10.71 10.59 16.27
C GLU A 89 -11.65 11.32 15.29
N TYR A 90 -11.90 12.59 15.56
CA TYR A 90 -12.66 13.44 14.64
C TYR A 90 -11.71 14.12 13.66
N VAL A 91 -11.93 13.91 12.36
CA VAL A 91 -11.14 14.48 11.28
C VAL A 91 -11.81 15.77 10.78
N HIS A 92 -11.05 16.87 10.75
CA HIS A 92 -11.51 18.20 10.33
C HIS A 92 -11.29 18.42 8.84
N GLY A 93 -11.85 17.56 7.99
CA GLY A 93 -11.57 17.58 6.56
C GLY A 93 -12.80 17.31 5.71
N LYS A 94 -12.57 17.11 4.43
CA LYS A 94 -13.55 16.65 3.44
C LYS A 94 -13.25 15.20 3.09
N ASP A 95 -14.28 14.41 2.78
CA ASP A 95 -14.05 13.13 2.12
C ASP A 95 -13.55 13.33 0.67
N LEU A 96 -12.87 12.32 0.15
CA LEU A 96 -12.25 12.38 -1.17
C LEU A 96 -13.29 12.49 -2.31
N ARG A 97 -14.53 12.03 -2.09
CA ARG A 97 -15.64 12.23 -3.02
C ARG A 97 -16.01 13.71 -3.13
N THR A 98 -16.04 14.41 -1.99
CA THR A 98 -16.26 15.86 -1.95
C THR A 98 -15.12 16.62 -2.63
N VAL A 99 -13.85 16.23 -2.38
CA VAL A 99 -12.70 16.80 -3.08
C VAL A 99 -12.82 16.59 -4.58
N LEU A 100 -13.14 15.38 -5.04
CA LEU A 100 -13.33 15.08 -6.45
C LEU A 100 -14.44 15.92 -7.09
N ARG A 101 -15.57 16.07 -6.42
CA ARG A 101 -16.70 16.86 -6.94
C ARG A 101 -16.40 18.36 -7.03
N ASP A 102 -15.70 18.91 -6.03
CA ASP A 102 -15.55 20.37 -5.88
C ASP A 102 -14.27 20.90 -6.53
N GLU A 103 -13.25 20.06 -6.69
CA GLU A 103 -11.88 20.50 -7.01
C GLU A 103 -11.29 19.82 -8.26
N TRP A 104 -12.02 18.90 -8.91
CA TRP A 104 -11.55 18.29 -10.16
C TRP A 104 -11.51 19.34 -11.31
N PRO A 105 -10.50 19.35 -12.19
CA PRO A 105 -9.39 18.38 -12.28
C PRO A 105 -8.27 18.63 -11.27
N LEU A 106 -7.72 17.54 -10.72
CA LEU A 106 -6.59 17.59 -9.81
C LEU A 106 -5.27 17.44 -10.56
N ASP A 107 -4.21 18.12 -10.11
CA ASP A 107 -2.89 17.91 -10.71
C ASP A 107 -2.30 16.54 -10.31
N GLU A 108 -1.43 16.02 -11.18
CA GLU A 108 -0.88 14.67 -11.02
C GLU A 108 0.00 14.52 -9.77
N ALA A 109 0.69 15.59 -9.34
CA ALA A 109 1.50 15.55 -8.13
C ALA A 109 0.63 15.42 -6.88
N ARG A 110 -0.50 16.13 -6.85
CA ARG A 110 -1.50 16.05 -5.79
C ARG A 110 -2.15 14.67 -5.74
N LEU A 111 -2.51 14.09 -6.91
CA LEU A 111 -3.01 12.71 -7.00
C LEU A 111 -2.02 11.72 -6.41
N CYS A 112 -0.76 11.79 -6.82
CA CYS A 112 0.29 10.92 -6.33
C CYS A 112 0.50 11.06 -4.81
N ASN A 113 0.41 12.28 -4.27
CA ASN A 113 0.56 12.51 -2.82
C ASN A 113 -0.57 11.85 -2.03
N ILE A 114 -1.82 12.04 -2.45
CA ILE A 114 -2.99 11.43 -1.80
C ILE A 114 -2.89 9.90 -1.85
N ILE A 115 -2.63 9.32 -3.02
CA ILE A 115 -2.52 7.87 -3.22
C ILE A 115 -1.34 7.28 -2.44
N ALA A 116 -0.19 7.96 -2.39
CA ALA A 116 0.96 7.48 -1.63
C ALA A 116 0.68 7.39 -0.12
N GLN A 117 -0.08 8.33 0.44
CA GLN A 117 -0.50 8.31 1.84
C GLN A 117 -1.53 7.20 2.11
N MET A 118 -2.51 6.99 1.21
CA MET A 118 -3.45 5.87 1.28
C MET A 118 -2.71 4.53 1.29
N LEU A 119 -1.76 4.35 0.38
CA LEU A 119 -0.96 3.13 0.28
C LEU A 119 -0.06 2.92 1.50
N SER A 120 0.42 3.99 2.15
CA SER A 120 1.14 3.90 3.42
C SER A 120 0.25 3.35 4.54
N ALA A 121 -1.00 3.84 4.64
CA ALA A 121 -1.99 3.34 5.59
C ALA A 121 -2.34 1.87 5.35
N LEU A 122 -2.54 1.49 4.07
CA LEU A 122 -2.82 0.10 3.70
C LEU A 122 -1.63 -0.81 3.99
N GLY A 123 -0.39 -0.36 3.78
CA GLY A 123 0.80 -1.12 4.12
C GLY A 123 0.85 -1.52 5.59
N GLU A 124 0.55 -0.58 6.50
CA GLU A 124 0.42 -0.84 7.94
C GLU A 124 -0.67 -1.87 8.24
N ALA A 125 -1.86 -1.70 7.67
CA ALA A 125 -2.97 -2.62 7.89
C ALA A 125 -2.66 -4.03 7.38
N HIS A 126 -2.10 -4.14 6.18
CA HIS A 126 -1.73 -5.43 5.56
C HIS A 126 -0.64 -6.15 6.36
N ALA A 127 0.33 -5.43 6.93
CA ALA A 127 1.34 -6.01 7.84
C ALA A 127 0.72 -6.63 9.10
N HIS A 128 -0.45 -6.14 9.51
CA HIS A 128 -1.22 -6.68 10.63
C HIS A 128 -2.33 -7.67 10.18
N ASN A 129 -2.30 -8.15 8.92
CA ASN A 129 -3.30 -9.03 8.32
C ASN A 129 -4.72 -8.44 8.33
N VAL A 130 -4.84 -7.11 8.28
CA VAL A 130 -6.11 -6.38 8.15
C VAL A 130 -6.27 -5.95 6.70
N ILE A 131 -7.31 -6.44 6.03
CA ILE A 131 -7.71 -6.04 4.68
C ILE A 131 -8.92 -5.13 4.81
N HIS A 132 -8.93 -4.01 4.09
CA HIS A 132 -9.99 -2.99 4.21
C HIS A 132 -11.31 -3.43 3.56
N ARG A 133 -11.28 -3.97 2.34
CA ARG A 133 -12.40 -4.55 1.55
C ARG A 133 -13.51 -3.61 1.09
N ASP A 134 -13.65 -2.41 1.61
CA ASP A 134 -14.63 -1.39 1.21
C ASP A 134 -13.96 -0.03 1.02
N LEU A 135 -12.83 -0.02 0.29
CA LEU A 135 -12.16 1.23 -0.07
C LEU A 135 -12.98 1.98 -1.12
N LYS A 136 -13.29 3.24 -0.81
CA LYS A 136 -14.01 4.19 -1.68
C LYS A 136 -13.69 5.61 -1.25
N PRO A 137 -13.95 6.61 -2.10
CA PRO A 137 -13.65 8.01 -1.79
C PRO A 137 -14.28 8.52 -0.49
N GLU A 138 -15.46 8.01 -0.11
CA GLU A 138 -16.16 8.38 1.14
C GLU A 138 -15.42 7.90 2.40
N ASN A 139 -14.59 6.86 2.29
CA ASN A 139 -13.80 6.33 3.40
C ASN A 139 -12.40 6.93 3.47
N ILE A 140 -12.12 7.97 2.68
CA ILE A 140 -10.82 8.66 2.63
C ILE A 140 -11.06 10.13 2.97
N MET A 141 -10.61 10.57 4.15
CA MET A 141 -10.66 11.98 4.54
C MET A 141 -9.36 12.69 4.16
N VAL A 142 -9.51 13.94 3.74
CA VAL A 142 -8.39 14.83 3.41
C VAL A 142 -8.55 16.09 4.25
N GLU A 143 -7.54 16.42 5.05
CA GLU A 143 -7.53 17.61 5.89
C GLU A 143 -6.21 18.37 5.76
N PRO A 144 -6.19 19.72 5.86
CA PRO A 144 -4.95 20.46 5.99
C PRO A 144 -4.36 20.25 7.39
N ARG A 145 -3.11 19.76 7.44
CA ARG A 145 -2.44 19.46 8.71
C ARG A 145 -0.95 19.78 8.66
N HIS A 146 -0.45 20.55 9.63
CA HIS A 146 0.98 20.85 9.79
C HIS A 146 1.67 21.43 8.55
N GLY A 147 0.94 22.23 7.75
CA GLY A 147 1.46 22.82 6.51
C GLY A 147 1.32 21.90 5.28
N GLU A 148 0.84 20.68 5.44
CA GLU A 148 0.44 19.78 4.36
C GLU A 148 -1.04 20.02 4.03
N PRO A 149 -1.37 20.42 2.77
CA PRO A 149 -2.75 20.74 2.42
C PRO A 149 -3.65 19.50 2.32
N ASP A 150 -3.09 18.35 1.96
CA ASP A 150 -3.80 17.11 1.70
C ASP A 150 -3.28 15.98 2.60
N PHE A 151 -3.44 16.13 3.93
CA PHE A 151 -3.13 15.04 4.84
C PHE A 151 -4.27 14.03 4.84
N VAL A 152 -3.96 12.76 4.50
CA VAL A 152 -4.96 11.70 4.31
C VAL A 152 -5.19 10.92 5.59
N LYS A 153 -6.47 10.60 5.85
CA LYS A 153 -6.92 9.64 6.86
C LYS A 153 -7.82 8.59 6.22
N VAL A 154 -7.43 7.33 6.28
CA VAL A 154 -8.24 6.18 5.83
C VAL A 154 -9.12 5.73 6.98
N LEU A 155 -10.44 5.64 6.72
CA LEU A 155 -11.48 5.31 7.70
C LEU A 155 -11.90 3.84 7.57
N ASP A 156 -12.60 3.31 8.57
CA ASP A 156 -13.41 2.09 8.54
C ASP A 156 -12.68 0.78 8.11
N PHE A 157 -11.45 0.55 8.57
CA PHE A 157 -10.72 -0.70 8.29
C PHE A 157 -11.48 -1.93 8.81
N GLY A 158 -11.75 -2.87 7.91
CA GLY A 158 -12.23 -4.22 8.22
C GLY A 158 -13.68 -4.33 8.71
N ILE A 159 -14.35 -3.22 9.10
CA ILE A 159 -15.69 -3.23 9.69
C ILE A 159 -16.75 -3.76 8.68
N ALA A 160 -16.50 -3.60 7.37
CA ALA A 160 -17.39 -4.12 6.32
C ALA A 160 -17.47 -5.65 6.27
N LYS A 161 -16.41 -6.35 6.69
CA LYS A 161 -16.33 -7.82 6.71
C LYS A 161 -17.38 -8.49 7.59
N ILE A 162 -17.95 -7.75 8.55
CA ILE A 162 -18.93 -8.26 9.49
C ILE A 162 -20.18 -8.80 8.77
N LEU A 163 -20.49 -8.24 7.60
CA LEU A 163 -21.71 -8.55 6.85
C LEU A 163 -21.52 -9.61 5.76
N ASP A 164 -20.26 -9.85 5.30
CA ASP A 164 -20.02 -10.63 4.07
C ASP A 164 -19.76 -12.13 4.27
N SER A 165 -19.43 -12.60 5.46
CA SER A 165 -18.75 -13.90 5.52
C SER A 165 -19.59 -15.14 5.82
N ASP A 166 -20.88 -15.08 6.18
CA ASP A 166 -21.67 -16.28 6.48
C ASP A 166 -23.21 -16.14 6.29
N MET A 167 -23.65 -15.47 5.25
CA MET A 167 -25.02 -15.74 4.81
C MET A 167 -24.98 -16.72 3.62
N PRO A 168 -25.01 -18.06 3.86
CA PRO A 168 -25.16 -19.04 2.81
C PRO A 168 -26.57 -18.82 2.23
N GLY A 169 -26.64 -18.19 1.05
CA GLY A 169 -27.90 -17.94 0.36
C GLY A 169 -28.16 -16.49 -0.05
N LEU A 170 -27.27 -15.53 0.23
CA LEU A 170 -27.38 -14.15 -0.29
C LEU A 170 -26.76 -13.97 -1.70
N THR A 171 -26.78 -15.01 -2.52
CA THR A 171 -26.87 -14.89 -3.98
C THR A 171 -28.30 -14.50 -4.41
N ARG A 172 -29.03 -13.79 -3.54
CA ARG A 172 -30.26 -13.11 -3.98
C ARG A 172 -29.83 -11.82 -4.66
N ALA A 173 -30.22 -11.67 -5.92
CA ALA A 173 -29.94 -10.59 -6.85
C ALA A 173 -30.19 -9.16 -6.34
N ASP A 174 -30.65 -8.99 -5.11
CA ASP A 174 -31.12 -7.72 -4.57
C ASP A 174 -30.28 -7.14 -3.43
N VAL A 175 -29.25 -7.83 -2.92
CA VAL A 175 -28.41 -7.32 -1.81
C VAL A 175 -26.92 -7.56 -2.09
N VAL A 176 -26.37 -6.75 -2.99
CA VAL A 176 -24.91 -6.61 -3.09
C VAL A 176 -24.45 -5.76 -1.90
N CYS A 177 -23.80 -6.40 -0.91
CA CYS A 177 -23.24 -5.71 0.23
C CYS A 177 -21.93 -5.03 -0.17
N GLY A 178 -21.87 -3.70 -0.15
CA GLY A 178 -20.72 -2.90 -0.54
C GLY A 178 -21.03 -1.91 -1.66
N THR A 179 -19.99 -1.21 -2.12
CA THR A 179 -20.09 -0.24 -3.22
C THR A 179 -19.50 -0.89 -4.48
N PRO A 180 -20.35 -1.45 -5.38
CA PRO A 180 -19.90 -2.30 -6.51
C PRO A 180 -18.85 -1.62 -7.39
N GLN A 181 -18.87 -0.28 -7.47
CA GLN A 181 -18.00 0.53 -8.31
C GLN A 181 -16.51 0.41 -8.00
N TYR A 182 -16.16 -0.05 -6.79
CA TYR A 182 -14.75 -0.18 -6.33
C TYR A 182 -14.37 -1.63 -6.01
N MET A 183 -15.27 -2.58 -6.22
CA MET A 183 -15.03 -3.99 -5.93
C MET A 183 -14.00 -4.59 -6.89
N ALA A 184 -13.10 -5.38 -6.33
CA ALA A 184 -12.18 -6.19 -7.14
C ALA A 184 -12.89 -7.39 -7.78
N PRO A 185 -12.43 -7.89 -8.95
CA PRO A 185 -13.01 -9.06 -9.62
C PRO A 185 -13.17 -10.28 -8.70
N GLU A 186 -12.18 -10.57 -7.88
CA GLU A 186 -12.21 -11.69 -6.91
C GLU A 186 -13.26 -11.50 -5.81
N GLN A 187 -13.56 -10.26 -5.42
CA GLN A 187 -14.67 -9.97 -4.51
C GLN A 187 -16.03 -10.23 -5.17
N ALA A 188 -16.17 -9.82 -6.43
CA ALA A 188 -17.40 -10.01 -7.19
C ALA A 188 -17.70 -11.49 -7.47
N THR A 189 -16.66 -12.30 -7.65
CA THR A 189 -16.79 -13.76 -7.91
C THR A 189 -16.83 -14.61 -6.64
N GLY A 190 -16.62 -14.03 -5.45
CA GLY A 190 -16.53 -14.77 -4.19
C GLY A 190 -15.29 -15.65 -4.08
N SER A 191 -14.23 -15.34 -4.84
CA SER A 191 -12.95 -16.05 -4.80
C SER A 191 -12.17 -15.74 -3.52
N ALA A 192 -11.08 -16.48 -3.27
CA ALA A 192 -10.22 -16.21 -2.12
C ALA A 192 -9.64 -14.79 -2.18
N LEU A 193 -9.81 -14.04 -1.09
CA LEU A 193 -9.40 -12.64 -1.00
C LEU A 193 -8.08 -12.49 -0.26
N ASP A 194 -7.20 -11.66 -0.81
CA ASP A 194 -6.01 -11.17 -0.14
C ASP A 194 -5.92 -9.63 -0.20
N ASN A 195 -4.79 -9.08 0.25
CA ASN A 195 -4.55 -7.63 0.30
C ASN A 195 -4.61 -6.95 -1.08
N ARG A 196 -4.49 -7.69 -2.18
CA ARG A 196 -4.49 -7.13 -3.55
C ARG A 196 -5.87 -6.66 -4.01
N CYS A 197 -6.95 -7.06 -3.33
CA CYS A 197 -8.28 -6.49 -3.58
C CYS A 197 -8.34 -5.00 -3.18
N ASP A 198 -7.66 -4.60 -2.08
CA ASP A 198 -7.54 -3.19 -1.70
C ASP A 198 -6.71 -2.40 -2.73
N LEU A 199 -5.66 -3.01 -3.28
CA LEU A 199 -4.82 -2.37 -4.30
C LEU A 199 -5.59 -2.13 -5.61
N TYR A 200 -6.48 -3.05 -6.00
CA TYR A 200 -7.42 -2.83 -7.11
C TYR A 200 -8.36 -1.65 -6.83
N ALA A 201 -8.96 -1.58 -5.65
CA ALA A 201 -9.82 -0.46 -5.25
C ALA A 201 -9.09 0.88 -5.27
N VAL A 202 -7.80 0.92 -4.83
CA VAL A 202 -6.94 2.12 -5.00
C VAL A 202 -6.75 2.45 -6.48
N GLY A 203 -6.59 1.45 -7.35
CA GLY A 203 -6.53 1.63 -8.80
C GLY A 203 -7.80 2.28 -9.36
N VAL A 204 -8.99 1.85 -8.91
CA VAL A 204 -10.28 2.45 -9.28
C VAL A 204 -10.39 3.90 -8.81
N ILE A 205 -10.01 4.16 -7.56
CA ILE A 205 -9.98 5.52 -6.99
C ILE A 205 -9.01 6.41 -7.78
N LEU A 206 -7.82 5.93 -8.09
CA LEU A 206 -6.82 6.68 -8.87
C LEU A 206 -7.32 6.97 -10.29
N TYR A 207 -7.97 5.99 -10.94
CA TYR A 207 -8.62 6.21 -12.24
C TYR A 207 -9.65 7.33 -12.15
N GLN A 208 -10.53 7.28 -11.15
CA GLN A 208 -11.59 8.27 -10.95
C GLN A 208 -11.03 9.66 -10.63
N LEU A 209 -10.01 9.77 -9.80
CA LEU A 209 -9.35 11.04 -9.49
C LEU A 209 -8.67 11.64 -10.73
N ALA A 210 -8.05 10.82 -11.58
CA ALA A 210 -7.38 11.27 -12.79
C ALA A 210 -8.36 11.68 -13.88
N THR A 211 -9.47 10.95 -14.06
CA THR A 211 -10.40 11.15 -15.19
C THR A 211 -11.69 11.88 -14.83
N GLY A 212 -12.01 12.02 -13.54
CA GLY A 212 -13.32 12.49 -13.04
C GLY A 212 -14.44 11.46 -13.20
N GLN A 213 -14.16 10.25 -13.71
CA GLN A 213 -15.16 9.23 -14.03
C GLN A 213 -14.72 7.87 -13.52
N LEU A 214 -15.68 7.00 -13.24
CA LEU A 214 -15.42 5.60 -12.90
C LEU A 214 -14.90 4.81 -14.12
N PRO A 215 -14.02 3.82 -13.94
CA PRO A 215 -13.61 2.94 -15.04
C PRO A 215 -14.77 2.11 -15.57
N PHE A 216 -15.65 1.66 -14.67
CA PHE A 216 -16.84 0.87 -14.97
C PHE A 216 -18.05 1.49 -14.30
N ASP A 217 -19.14 1.64 -15.04
CA ASP A 217 -20.44 2.11 -14.57
C ASP A 217 -21.54 1.38 -15.31
N GLY A 218 -22.75 1.32 -14.73
CA GLY A 218 -23.87 0.58 -15.29
C GLY A 218 -25.20 0.91 -14.63
N PRO A 219 -26.31 0.50 -15.25
CA PRO A 219 -27.65 0.77 -14.78
C PRO A 219 -27.99 0.08 -13.45
N ASN A 220 -27.29 -0.98 -13.10
CA ASN A 220 -27.47 -1.71 -11.86
C ASN A 220 -26.14 -2.28 -11.33
N SER A 221 -26.13 -2.72 -10.08
CA SER A 221 -24.95 -3.26 -9.40
C SER A 221 -24.36 -4.49 -10.09
N MET A 222 -25.20 -5.36 -10.67
CA MET A 222 -24.74 -6.58 -11.31
C MET A 222 -24.00 -6.27 -12.61
N ASP A 223 -24.46 -5.30 -13.41
CA ASP A 223 -23.76 -4.86 -14.61
C ASP A 223 -22.38 -4.27 -14.28
N VAL A 224 -22.29 -3.48 -13.21
CA VAL A 224 -21.01 -2.92 -12.75
C VAL A 224 -20.05 -4.05 -12.33
N LEU A 225 -20.52 -5.02 -11.54
CA LEU A 225 -19.71 -6.17 -11.12
C LEU A 225 -19.25 -7.01 -12.31
N ASN A 226 -20.15 -7.26 -13.29
CA ASN A 226 -19.80 -8.00 -14.49
C ASN A 226 -18.68 -7.30 -15.29
N LYS A 227 -18.71 -5.96 -15.39
CA LYS A 227 -17.64 -5.20 -16.04
C LYS A 227 -16.34 -5.24 -15.26
N HIS A 228 -16.37 -5.20 -13.92
CA HIS A 228 -15.16 -5.40 -13.12
C HIS A 228 -14.52 -6.76 -13.38
N VAL A 229 -15.31 -7.79 -13.63
CA VAL A 229 -14.80 -9.14 -13.92
C VAL A 229 -14.29 -9.27 -15.36
N ASN A 230 -15.03 -8.77 -16.34
CA ASN A 230 -14.86 -9.14 -17.75
C ASN A 230 -14.34 -8.04 -18.67
N ASP A 231 -14.66 -6.75 -18.39
CA ASP A 231 -14.37 -5.66 -19.32
C ASP A 231 -13.01 -5.02 -19.04
N LEU A 232 -12.33 -4.58 -20.09
CA LEU A 232 -11.15 -3.72 -19.93
C LEU A 232 -11.57 -2.28 -19.69
N PRO A 233 -10.87 -1.53 -18.83
CA PRO A 233 -11.15 -0.11 -18.65
C PRO A 233 -10.73 0.67 -19.89
N VAL A 234 -11.50 1.70 -20.24
CA VAL A 234 -11.07 2.68 -21.25
C VAL A 234 -9.78 3.35 -20.74
N PRO A 235 -8.72 3.47 -21.57
CA PRO A 235 -7.49 4.12 -21.14
C PRO A 235 -7.74 5.54 -20.60
N PRO A 236 -7.16 5.93 -19.44
CA PRO A 236 -7.40 7.22 -18.81
C PRO A 236 -7.24 8.44 -19.73
N ARG A 237 -6.22 8.45 -20.59
CA ARG A 237 -5.96 9.55 -21.54
C ARG A 237 -6.98 9.63 -22.68
N GLU A 238 -7.59 8.49 -23.02
CA GLU A 238 -8.71 8.42 -23.96
C GLU A 238 -10.02 8.84 -23.27
N ARG A 239 -10.21 8.45 -22.02
CA ARG A 239 -11.40 8.76 -21.22
C ARG A 239 -11.54 10.25 -20.92
N ALA A 240 -10.43 10.91 -20.62
CA ALA A 240 -10.35 12.32 -20.26
C ALA A 240 -9.22 13.03 -21.03
N PRO A 241 -9.39 13.31 -22.37
CA PRO A 241 -8.32 13.88 -23.19
C PRO A 241 -7.88 15.28 -22.75
N ALA A 242 -8.73 16.01 -22.02
CA ALA A 242 -8.45 17.35 -21.51
C ALA A 242 -7.72 17.32 -20.15
N ALA A 243 -7.69 16.19 -19.47
CA ALA A 243 -6.99 16.06 -18.17
C ALA A 243 -5.48 15.88 -18.40
N PRO A 244 -4.62 16.46 -17.54
CA PRO A 244 -3.16 16.38 -17.68
C PRO A 244 -2.65 15.02 -17.15
N ILE A 245 -2.97 13.93 -17.85
CA ILE A 245 -2.59 12.57 -17.46
C ILE A 245 -1.33 12.16 -18.23
N SER A 246 -0.22 11.90 -17.53
CA SER A 246 1.00 11.39 -18.15
C SER A 246 0.85 9.93 -18.60
N GLU A 247 1.67 9.49 -19.56
CA GLU A 247 1.74 8.09 -19.98
C GLU A 247 2.14 7.17 -18.82
N ALA A 248 2.99 7.67 -17.91
CA ALA A 248 3.42 6.92 -16.72
C ALA A 248 2.25 6.70 -15.75
N MET A 249 1.40 7.70 -15.54
CA MET A 249 0.19 7.61 -14.72
C MET A 249 -0.81 6.64 -15.33
N GLU A 250 -1.08 6.74 -16.63
CA GLU A 250 -1.98 5.82 -17.33
C GLU A 250 -1.54 4.36 -17.19
N LYS A 251 -0.25 4.06 -17.42
CA LYS A 251 0.30 2.72 -17.25
C LYS A 251 0.15 2.20 -15.82
N LEU A 252 0.36 3.07 -14.83
CA LEU A 252 0.20 2.72 -13.42
C LEU A 252 -1.24 2.36 -13.08
N ILE A 253 -2.20 3.18 -13.54
CA ILE A 253 -3.63 2.97 -13.35
C ILE A 253 -4.06 1.65 -13.99
N LEU A 254 -3.73 1.42 -15.27
CA LEU A 254 -4.12 0.21 -15.99
C LEU A 254 -3.55 -1.04 -15.32
N ARG A 255 -2.28 -1.00 -14.88
CA ARG A 255 -1.68 -2.11 -14.13
C ARG A 255 -2.40 -2.39 -12.80
N ALA A 256 -2.87 -1.37 -12.09
CA ALA A 256 -3.62 -1.58 -10.85
C ALA A 256 -5.02 -2.17 -11.10
N LEU A 257 -5.58 -1.98 -12.29
CA LEU A 257 -6.89 -2.46 -12.72
C LEU A 257 -6.84 -3.82 -13.47
N GLU A 258 -5.68 -4.49 -13.49
CA GLU A 258 -5.56 -5.83 -14.06
C GLU A 258 -6.53 -6.81 -13.37
N LYS A 259 -7.12 -7.71 -14.17
CA LYS A 259 -8.14 -8.63 -13.66
C LYS A 259 -7.53 -9.71 -12.79
N ASP A 260 -6.38 -10.25 -13.22
CA ASP A 260 -5.60 -11.18 -12.42
C ASP A 260 -4.87 -10.42 -11.30
N PRO A 261 -5.08 -10.77 -10.02
CA PRO A 261 -4.32 -10.17 -8.92
C PRO A 261 -2.79 -10.30 -9.06
N PHE A 262 -2.29 -11.29 -9.79
CA PHE A 262 -0.85 -11.48 -9.99
C PHE A 262 -0.21 -10.45 -10.92
N ASP A 263 -0.98 -9.83 -11.82
CA ASP A 263 -0.50 -8.80 -12.74
C ASP A 263 -0.51 -7.39 -12.11
N ARG A 264 -1.18 -7.23 -10.97
CA ARG A 264 -1.24 -5.97 -10.20
C ARG A 264 0.06 -5.72 -9.43
N PRO A 265 0.23 -4.51 -8.84
CA PRO A 265 1.21 -4.34 -7.77
C PRO A 265 0.93 -5.35 -6.65
N GLN A 266 1.97 -6.03 -6.14
CA GLN A 266 1.78 -7.14 -5.20
C GLN A 266 1.68 -6.68 -3.74
N THR A 267 2.20 -5.49 -3.42
CA THR A 267 2.12 -4.90 -2.08
C THR A 267 1.77 -3.42 -2.15
N ALA A 268 1.21 -2.89 -1.07
CA ALA A 268 0.93 -1.46 -0.95
C ALA A 268 2.22 -0.63 -1.08
N GLU A 269 3.35 -1.10 -0.54
CA GLU A 269 4.63 -0.41 -0.67
C GLU A 269 5.14 -0.42 -2.11
N GLN A 270 5.04 -1.53 -2.83
CA GLN A 270 5.39 -1.57 -4.26
C GLN A 270 4.55 -0.56 -5.06
N PHE A 271 3.24 -0.51 -4.83
CA PHE A 271 2.37 0.45 -5.50
C PHE A 271 2.73 1.89 -5.13
N ARG A 272 3.01 2.15 -3.86
CA ARG A 272 3.47 3.47 -3.38
C ARG A 272 4.74 3.93 -4.08
N GLN A 273 5.73 3.06 -4.23
CA GLN A 273 6.98 3.39 -4.94
C GLN A 273 6.73 3.67 -6.43
N LEU A 274 5.87 2.90 -7.09
CA LEU A 274 5.46 3.16 -8.48
C LEU A 274 4.79 4.53 -8.61
N THR A 275 3.90 4.89 -7.68
CA THR A 275 3.22 6.20 -7.63
C THR A 275 4.23 7.35 -7.47
N LEU A 276 5.18 7.24 -6.53
CA LEU A 276 6.22 8.25 -6.32
C LEU A 276 7.16 8.39 -7.52
N ASN A 277 7.39 7.32 -8.28
CA ASN A 277 8.20 7.38 -9.50
C ASN A 277 7.50 8.16 -10.63
N VAL A 278 6.16 8.13 -10.70
CA VAL A 278 5.38 8.99 -11.62
C VAL A 278 5.67 10.45 -11.31
N THR A 279 5.55 10.88 -10.05
CA THR A 279 5.83 12.27 -9.64
C THR A 279 7.25 12.71 -10.00
N ARG A 280 8.26 11.85 -9.76
CA ARG A 280 9.67 12.15 -10.09
C ARG A 280 9.87 12.36 -11.59
N LYS A 281 9.24 11.56 -12.45
CA LYS A 281 9.32 11.71 -13.91
C LYS A 281 8.72 13.03 -14.38
N VAL A 282 7.52 13.36 -13.91
CA VAL A 282 6.83 14.63 -14.25
C VAL A 282 7.67 15.84 -13.83
N GLN A 283 8.23 15.83 -12.64
CA GLN A 283 9.13 16.90 -12.16
C GLN A 283 10.40 17.03 -13.02
N ALA A 284 11.01 15.91 -13.40
CA ALA A 284 12.19 15.91 -14.26
C ALA A 284 11.89 16.46 -15.66
N GLU A 285 10.76 16.09 -16.26
CA GLU A 285 10.32 16.59 -17.55
C GLU A 285 10.00 18.09 -17.51
N THR A 286 9.34 18.57 -16.46
CA THR A 286 9.06 19.99 -16.24
C THR A 286 10.35 20.81 -16.09
N LEU A 287 11.34 20.31 -15.36
CA LEU A 287 12.66 20.94 -15.21
C LEU A 287 13.44 20.97 -16.54
N LEU A 288 13.36 19.93 -17.35
CA LEU A 288 13.97 19.90 -18.68
C LEU A 288 13.29 20.90 -19.62
N ALA A 289 11.95 20.93 -19.65
CA ALA A 289 11.18 21.87 -20.46
C ALA A 289 11.44 23.34 -20.07
N SER A 290 11.64 23.63 -18.79
CA SER A 290 11.98 24.97 -18.31
C SER A 290 13.41 25.39 -18.70
N ARG A 291 14.36 24.45 -18.79
CA ARG A 291 15.73 24.69 -19.24
C ARG A 291 15.84 24.92 -20.75
N THR A 292 14.97 24.30 -21.55
CA THR A 292 14.93 24.51 -23.02
C THR A 292 14.26 25.81 -23.44
N ARG A 293 13.48 26.44 -22.56
CA ARG A 293 13.02 27.82 -22.73
C ARG A 293 14.09 28.82 -22.24
N MET A 294 15.29 28.78 -22.82
CA MET A 294 16.20 29.93 -22.66
C MET A 294 15.56 31.18 -23.27
N PRO A 295 15.52 32.30 -22.56
CA PRO A 295 15.10 33.53 -23.16
C PRO A 295 16.04 33.86 -24.34
N THR A 296 15.45 34.18 -25.44
CA THR A 296 16.16 34.72 -26.61
C THR A 296 17.17 35.76 -26.14
N PRO A 297 18.44 35.71 -26.58
CA PRO A 297 19.41 36.72 -26.19
C PRO A 297 18.87 38.09 -26.58
N LEU A 298 18.74 38.99 -25.62
CA LEU A 298 18.47 40.41 -25.85
C LEU A 298 19.47 40.94 -26.90
N PRO A 299 19.06 41.76 -27.86
CA PRO A 299 19.97 42.36 -28.82
C PRO A 299 21.07 43.12 -28.08
N ARG A 300 22.31 42.82 -28.44
CA ARG A 300 23.50 43.52 -27.93
C ARG A 300 23.37 44.98 -28.29
N THR A 301 23.12 45.84 -27.29
CA THR A 301 23.37 47.27 -27.41
C THR A 301 24.87 47.48 -27.24
N ASP A 302 25.47 48.23 -28.16
CA ASP A 302 26.88 48.56 -28.22
C ASP A 302 27.39 49.20 -26.92
N PRO A 303 28.65 48.91 -26.51
CA PRO A 303 29.20 49.37 -25.24
C PRO A 303 29.92 50.72 -25.41
N LEU A 304 29.28 51.80 -25.03
CA LEU A 304 30.00 53.05 -24.75
C LEU A 304 29.42 53.73 -23.51
N GLN A 305 29.90 53.33 -22.35
CA GLN A 305 30.16 54.23 -21.21
C GLN A 305 30.96 53.48 -20.14
N ARG A 306 32.22 53.91 -19.97
CA ARG A 306 33.10 53.49 -18.91
C ARG A 306 32.58 54.00 -17.56
N VAL A 307 32.22 53.07 -16.67
CA VAL A 307 31.99 53.37 -15.26
C VAL A 307 33.28 53.05 -14.48
N PRO A 308 33.72 53.94 -13.52
CA PRO A 308 34.95 53.75 -12.76
C PRO A 308 34.88 52.49 -11.89
N GLN A 309 35.94 51.68 -11.94
CA GLN A 309 36.07 50.48 -11.10
C GLN A 309 36.41 50.86 -9.65
N LEU A 310 35.56 50.44 -8.71
CA LEU A 310 35.89 50.40 -7.30
C LEU A 310 36.81 49.20 -6.98
N PRO A 311 37.75 49.30 -6.02
CA PRO A 311 38.70 48.21 -5.75
C PRO A 311 38.02 46.98 -5.13
N ARG A 312 38.24 45.83 -5.77
CA ARG A 312 37.77 44.53 -5.30
C ARG A 312 38.58 44.07 -4.11
N THR A 313 37.99 44.06 -2.92
CA THR A 313 38.55 43.35 -1.77
C THR A 313 38.41 41.83 -1.93
N ASN A 314 39.51 41.13 -1.94
CA ASN A 314 39.60 39.68 -2.14
C ASN A 314 39.15 38.92 -0.90
N LYS A 315 37.84 38.60 -0.79
CA LYS A 315 37.28 37.80 0.30
C LYS A 315 37.30 36.29 0.04
N ARG A 316 37.75 35.85 -1.17
CA ARG A 316 37.76 34.43 -1.51
C ARG A 316 38.83 33.57 -0.81
N GLY A 317 39.94 34.17 -0.35
CA GLY A 317 40.99 33.46 0.35
C GLY A 317 40.65 32.98 1.75
N ARG A 318 39.73 33.66 2.46
CA ARG A 318 39.37 33.30 3.85
C ARG A 318 38.42 32.11 3.94
N TRP A 319 37.56 31.89 2.94
CA TRP A 319 36.62 30.77 2.94
C TRP A 319 37.27 29.42 2.50
N LEU A 320 38.31 29.49 1.64
CA LEU A 320 39.08 28.32 1.26
C LEU A 320 39.91 27.76 2.43
N ALA A 321 40.45 28.66 3.29
CA ALA A 321 41.22 28.24 4.46
C ALA A 321 40.29 27.57 5.52
N VAL A 322 39.07 28.11 5.71
CA VAL A 322 38.09 27.52 6.65
C VAL A 322 37.59 26.16 6.15
N PHE A 323 37.40 26.02 4.83
CA PHE A 323 36.97 24.75 4.24
C PHE A 323 38.06 23.67 4.32
N ALA A 324 39.30 24.03 4.08
CA ALA A 324 40.48 23.15 4.22
C ALA A 324 40.65 22.64 5.67
N ALA A 325 40.50 23.55 6.66
CA ALA A 325 40.55 23.18 8.07
C ALA A 325 39.43 22.22 8.49
N ALA A 326 38.21 22.42 7.99
CA ALA A 326 37.07 21.57 8.29
C ALA A 326 37.24 20.16 7.70
N VAL A 327 37.80 20.05 6.49
CA VAL A 327 38.07 18.74 5.84
C VAL A 327 39.17 18.00 6.60
N LEU A 328 40.20 18.71 7.09
CA LEU A 328 41.30 18.11 7.85
C LEU A 328 40.81 17.52 9.20
N VAL A 329 39.94 18.26 9.88
CA VAL A 329 39.30 17.81 11.15
C VAL A 329 38.41 16.57 10.89
N LEU A 330 37.65 16.55 9.80
CA LEU A 330 36.79 15.42 9.45
C LEU A 330 37.63 14.16 9.13
N LEU A 331 38.73 14.31 8.42
CA LEU A 331 39.66 13.21 8.13
C LEU A 331 40.36 12.67 9.39
N LEU A 332 40.68 13.56 10.35
CA LEU A 332 41.24 13.15 11.64
C LEU A 332 40.23 12.36 12.51
N LEU A 333 38.96 12.78 12.51
CA LEU A 333 37.88 12.07 13.23
C LEU A 333 37.58 10.69 12.61
N VAL A 334 37.62 10.57 11.29
CA VAL A 334 37.47 9.28 10.60
C VAL A 334 38.66 8.35 10.90
N SER A 335 39.88 8.88 10.95
CA SER A 335 41.08 8.10 11.29
C SER A 335 41.04 7.58 12.74
N ILE A 336 40.53 8.37 13.69
CA ILE A 336 40.36 7.96 15.09
C ILE A 336 39.25 6.88 15.21
N GLY A 337 38.17 7.02 14.44
CA GLY A 337 37.10 6.01 14.37
C GLY A 337 37.59 4.66 13.85
N VAL A 338 38.43 4.66 12.82
CA VAL A 338 39.01 3.43 12.25
C VAL A 338 39.98 2.79 13.21
N LEU A 339 40.79 3.58 13.97
CA LEU A 339 41.70 3.00 14.97
C LEU A 339 40.96 2.40 16.17
N GLN A 340 39.82 2.93 16.56
CA GLN A 340 39.00 2.39 17.65
C GLN A 340 38.20 1.13 17.24
N SER A 341 37.91 0.95 15.95
CA SER A 341 37.23 -0.25 15.46
C SER A 341 38.14 -1.49 15.35
N HIS A 342 39.48 -1.29 15.45
CA HIS A 342 40.45 -2.38 15.43
C HIS A 342 40.87 -2.90 16.82
N ALA A 343 40.29 -2.36 17.90
CA ALA A 343 40.65 -2.76 19.27
C ALA A 343 39.58 -3.61 19.99
N ALA A 344 38.60 -4.16 19.27
CA ALA A 344 37.68 -5.14 19.79
C ALA A 344 37.73 -6.39 18.91
N GLU A 345 38.68 -7.28 19.22
CA GLU A 345 38.60 -8.66 18.76
C GLU A 345 37.45 -9.36 19.48
N PRO A 346 36.50 -9.98 18.77
CA PRO A 346 35.73 -11.06 19.32
C PRO A 346 36.55 -12.33 19.14
N SER A 347 36.74 -13.03 20.27
CA SER A 347 37.33 -14.34 20.37
C SER A 347 36.87 -15.28 19.26
N ASN A 348 37.84 -15.87 18.56
CA ASN A 348 37.70 -17.03 17.71
C ASN A 348 36.87 -18.13 18.39
N ALA A 349 35.64 -18.35 17.91
CA ALA A 349 35.11 -19.68 17.78
C ALA A 349 35.24 -20.03 16.29
N LEU A 350 36.35 -20.65 15.98
CA LEU A 350 36.54 -21.39 14.76
C LEU A 350 35.44 -22.46 14.68
N ASN A 351 34.40 -22.17 13.94
CA ASN A 351 33.66 -23.24 13.31
C ASN A 351 34.49 -23.66 12.11
N GLU A 352 35.17 -24.78 12.31
CA GLU A 352 35.82 -25.57 11.27
C GLU A 352 34.80 -25.77 10.15
N ALA A 353 35.08 -25.17 9.00
CA ALA A 353 34.44 -25.52 7.75
C ALA A 353 34.80 -26.97 7.45
N THR A 354 33.95 -27.90 7.85
CA THR A 354 33.99 -29.29 7.40
C THR A 354 33.82 -29.29 5.90
N PRO A 355 34.67 -29.97 5.13
CA PRO A 355 34.53 -30.03 3.69
C PRO A 355 33.21 -30.75 3.35
N LEU A 356 32.26 -30.04 2.74
CA LEU A 356 30.97 -30.51 2.24
C LEU A 356 31.18 -31.56 1.13
N SER A 357 31.28 -32.83 1.49
CA SER A 357 31.27 -33.96 0.55
C SER A 357 30.47 -35.15 1.09
N VAL A 358 29.47 -34.95 1.90
CA VAL A 358 28.53 -36.00 2.31
C VAL A 358 27.15 -35.62 1.83
N ARG A 359 26.70 -36.30 0.74
CA ARG A 359 25.28 -36.28 0.35
C ARG A 359 24.46 -36.87 1.51
N ASP A 360 23.59 -36.08 2.10
CA ASP A 360 22.64 -36.53 3.11
C ASP A 360 21.21 -36.22 2.65
N PRO A 361 20.57 -37.11 1.84
CA PRO A 361 19.21 -36.91 1.35
C PRO A 361 18.16 -36.89 2.48
N ALA A 362 18.46 -37.49 3.64
CA ALA A 362 17.54 -37.51 4.77
C ALA A 362 17.50 -36.14 5.47
N GLU A 363 18.65 -35.52 5.65
CA GLU A 363 18.72 -34.18 6.22
C GLU A 363 18.22 -33.11 5.21
N ALA A 364 18.54 -33.27 3.91
CA ALA A 364 18.01 -32.43 2.86
C ALA A 364 16.46 -32.44 2.85
N LYS A 365 15.83 -33.59 3.04
CA LYS A 365 14.38 -33.70 3.14
C LYS A 365 13.80 -32.94 4.32
N LYS A 366 14.44 -32.98 5.49
CA LYS A 366 14.00 -32.21 6.67
C LYS A 366 14.09 -30.70 6.41
N LEU A 367 15.15 -30.25 5.75
CA LEU A 367 15.28 -28.85 5.36
C LEU A 367 14.18 -28.41 4.37
N VAL A 368 13.78 -29.25 3.44
CA VAL A 368 12.64 -29.00 2.53
C VAL A 368 11.33 -28.92 3.30
N GLU A 369 11.12 -29.73 4.34
CA GLU A 369 9.96 -29.66 5.24
C GLU A 369 9.99 -28.34 6.05
N GLN A 370 11.15 -27.92 6.56
CA GLN A 370 11.31 -26.64 7.25
C GLN A 370 11.06 -25.46 6.33
N ALA A 371 11.53 -25.50 5.09
CA ALA A 371 11.23 -24.51 4.05
C ALA A 371 9.73 -24.43 3.79
N SER A 372 9.04 -25.57 3.71
CA SER A 372 7.59 -25.62 3.52
C SER A 372 6.84 -24.98 4.69
N ALA A 373 7.29 -25.22 5.93
CA ALA A 373 6.74 -24.59 7.12
C ALA A 373 7.01 -23.07 7.16
N ALA A 374 8.18 -22.62 6.70
CA ALA A 374 8.51 -21.20 6.56
C ALA A 374 7.62 -20.53 5.48
N LEU A 375 7.41 -21.16 4.33
CA LEU A 375 6.48 -20.69 3.30
C LEU A 375 5.06 -20.59 3.83
N GLY A 376 4.60 -21.54 4.62
CA GLY A 376 3.29 -21.48 5.30
C GLY A 376 3.14 -20.29 6.26
N ARG A 377 4.26 -19.73 6.75
CA ARG A 377 4.31 -18.50 7.55
C ARG A 377 4.65 -17.24 6.74
N GLN A 378 4.72 -17.38 5.41
CA GLN A 378 5.12 -16.32 4.46
C GLN A 378 6.55 -15.78 4.69
N ASP A 379 7.40 -16.53 5.33
CA ASP A 379 8.82 -16.23 5.54
C ASP A 379 9.65 -16.79 4.36
N THR A 380 9.66 -16.04 3.27
CA THR A 380 10.37 -16.42 2.03
C THR A 380 11.89 -16.41 2.21
N GLY A 381 12.41 -15.53 3.08
CA GLY A 381 13.85 -15.43 3.34
C GLY A 381 14.40 -16.70 4.03
N SER A 382 13.75 -17.15 5.13
CA SER A 382 14.12 -18.40 5.79
C SER A 382 13.89 -19.61 4.89
N ALA A 383 12.80 -19.61 4.09
CA ALA A 383 12.52 -20.69 3.16
C ALA A 383 13.62 -20.84 2.10
N LEU A 384 14.10 -19.74 1.51
CA LEU A 384 15.22 -19.73 0.56
C LEU A 384 16.51 -20.30 1.18
N SER A 385 16.83 -19.90 2.41
CA SER A 385 18.00 -20.40 3.12
C SER A 385 17.91 -21.93 3.31
N PHE A 386 16.80 -22.45 3.82
CA PHE A 386 16.60 -23.89 4.01
C PHE A 386 16.65 -24.66 2.69
N LEU A 387 16.08 -24.12 1.59
CA LEU A 387 16.15 -24.76 0.27
C LEU A 387 17.55 -24.75 -0.31
N HIS A 388 18.30 -23.69 -0.11
CA HIS A 388 19.71 -23.60 -0.52
C HIS A 388 20.54 -24.67 0.21
N ASP A 389 20.39 -24.77 1.55
CA ASP A 389 21.09 -25.77 2.34
C ASP A 389 20.68 -27.20 1.98
N ALA A 390 19.38 -27.42 1.68
CA ALA A 390 18.91 -28.70 1.18
C ALA A 390 19.56 -29.10 -0.16
N LEU A 391 19.72 -28.14 -1.09
CA LEU A 391 20.36 -28.40 -2.38
C LEU A 391 21.89 -28.56 -2.28
N LEU A 392 22.52 -28.00 -1.24
CA LEU A 392 23.92 -28.28 -0.93
C LEU A 392 24.12 -29.74 -0.47
N LEU A 393 23.17 -30.26 0.33
CA LEU A 393 23.21 -31.65 0.83
C LEU A 393 22.73 -32.66 -0.22
N ASP A 394 21.72 -32.32 -1.02
CA ASP A 394 21.18 -33.15 -2.10
C ASP A 394 20.87 -32.32 -3.34
N PRO A 395 21.83 -32.12 -4.24
CA PRO A 395 21.63 -31.40 -5.49
C PRO A 395 20.63 -32.05 -6.47
N GLN A 396 20.16 -33.26 -6.17
CA GLN A 396 19.17 -33.97 -6.98
C GLN A 396 17.77 -33.96 -6.36
N ASN A 397 17.53 -33.12 -5.37
CA ASN A 397 16.24 -33.01 -4.73
C ASN A 397 15.25 -32.21 -5.59
N ALA A 398 14.44 -32.93 -6.38
CA ALA A 398 13.48 -32.34 -7.31
C ALA A 398 12.46 -31.41 -6.61
N GLU A 399 12.08 -31.74 -5.37
CA GLU A 399 11.13 -30.92 -4.60
C GLU A 399 11.76 -29.61 -4.13
N ALA A 400 13.02 -29.61 -3.74
CA ALA A 400 13.76 -28.41 -3.36
C ALA A 400 13.87 -27.44 -4.55
N HIS A 401 14.26 -27.95 -5.75
CA HIS A 401 14.29 -27.17 -6.99
C HIS A 401 12.93 -26.57 -7.33
N TYR A 402 11.85 -27.36 -7.24
CA TYR A 402 10.49 -26.89 -7.54
C TYR A 402 10.04 -25.75 -6.60
N LYS A 403 10.30 -25.90 -5.29
CA LYS A 403 9.96 -24.88 -4.29
C LYS A 403 10.84 -23.62 -4.43
N MET A 404 12.13 -23.78 -4.72
CA MET A 404 13.04 -22.69 -5.01
C MET A 404 12.56 -21.88 -6.20
N ALA A 405 12.16 -22.55 -7.30
CA ALA A 405 11.60 -21.90 -8.47
C ALA A 405 10.37 -21.06 -8.13
N GLY A 406 9.46 -21.58 -7.31
CA GLY A 406 8.27 -20.86 -6.87
C GLY A 406 8.59 -19.57 -6.11
N ILE A 407 9.63 -19.57 -5.25
CA ILE A 407 10.06 -18.36 -4.53
C ILE A 407 10.74 -17.37 -5.49
N LEU A 408 11.61 -17.85 -6.38
CA LEU A 408 12.28 -17.01 -7.39
C LEU A 408 11.26 -16.33 -8.33
N MET A 409 10.14 -17.00 -8.62
CA MET A 409 9.01 -16.39 -9.33
C MET A 409 8.40 -15.22 -8.54
N LEU A 410 8.20 -15.38 -7.23
CA LEU A 410 7.69 -14.32 -6.36
C LEU A 410 8.66 -13.13 -6.29
N GLU A 411 9.95 -13.37 -6.41
CA GLU A 411 11.00 -12.34 -6.46
C GLU A 411 11.22 -11.74 -7.85
N ASN A 412 10.41 -12.13 -8.85
CA ASN A 412 10.52 -11.68 -10.25
C ASN A 412 11.86 -12.04 -10.93
N GLN A 413 12.51 -13.13 -10.45
CA GLN A 413 13.76 -13.69 -11.01
C GLN A 413 13.41 -14.78 -12.03
N ILE A 414 12.71 -14.41 -13.11
CA ILE A 414 12.05 -15.34 -14.05
C ILE A 414 13.03 -16.32 -14.70
N ASP A 415 14.20 -15.85 -15.14
CA ASP A 415 15.19 -16.71 -15.80
C ASP A 415 15.72 -17.80 -14.85
N ARG A 416 16.06 -17.42 -13.61
CA ARG A 416 16.50 -18.37 -12.57
C ARG A 416 15.39 -19.32 -12.15
N ALA A 417 14.15 -18.83 -12.03
CA ALA A 417 13.00 -19.68 -11.72
C ALA A 417 12.77 -20.73 -12.82
N ARG A 418 12.93 -20.36 -14.09
CA ARG A 418 12.84 -21.26 -15.22
C ARG A 418 13.88 -22.38 -15.13
N GLU A 419 15.13 -22.06 -14.82
CA GLU A 419 16.23 -23.04 -14.66
C GLU A 419 15.90 -24.04 -13.55
N GLU A 420 15.42 -23.58 -12.42
CA GLU A 420 15.04 -24.42 -11.27
C GLU A 420 13.80 -25.30 -11.56
N TYR A 421 12.80 -24.78 -12.26
CA TYR A 421 11.67 -25.59 -12.72
C TYR A 421 12.09 -26.69 -13.70
N GLU A 422 12.94 -26.37 -14.68
CA GLU A 422 13.46 -27.36 -15.60
C GLU A 422 14.35 -28.40 -14.88
N ALA A 423 15.08 -28.03 -13.84
CA ALA A 423 15.82 -28.96 -13.00
C ALA A 423 14.86 -29.92 -12.29
N SER A 424 13.81 -29.42 -11.65
CA SER A 424 12.81 -30.26 -10.96
C SER A 424 12.15 -31.25 -11.92
N LYS A 425 11.80 -30.81 -13.14
CA LYS A 425 11.22 -31.64 -14.19
C LYS A 425 12.17 -32.74 -14.69
N ARG A 426 13.46 -32.43 -14.82
CA ARG A 426 14.48 -33.43 -15.21
C ARG A 426 14.70 -34.49 -14.13
N LEU A 427 14.65 -34.09 -12.87
CA LEU A 427 14.96 -34.96 -11.73
C LEU A 427 13.79 -35.89 -11.34
N ASP A 428 12.55 -35.45 -11.46
CA ASP A 428 11.35 -36.26 -11.23
C ASP A 428 10.26 -35.96 -12.29
N PRO A 429 10.45 -36.48 -13.54
CA PRO A 429 9.52 -36.22 -14.64
C PRO A 429 8.07 -36.65 -14.35
N PRO A 430 7.80 -37.81 -13.70
CA PRO A 430 6.44 -38.24 -13.42
C PRO A 430 5.65 -37.24 -12.58
N ARG A 431 6.32 -36.60 -11.64
CA ARG A 431 5.70 -35.65 -10.69
C ARG A 431 5.58 -34.24 -11.26
N TYR A 432 6.63 -33.74 -11.93
CA TYR A 432 6.74 -32.31 -12.22
C TYR A 432 6.49 -31.93 -13.70
N THR A 433 6.58 -32.84 -14.67
CA THR A 433 6.44 -32.47 -16.11
C THR A 433 5.15 -31.69 -16.37
N LYS A 434 4.00 -32.19 -15.97
CA LYS A 434 2.71 -31.55 -16.25
C LYS A 434 2.56 -30.19 -15.50
N LEU A 435 3.05 -30.13 -14.28
CA LEU A 435 3.01 -28.90 -13.47
C LEU A 435 3.92 -27.81 -14.06
N VAL A 436 5.17 -28.16 -14.33
CA VAL A 436 6.18 -27.24 -14.87
C VAL A 436 5.80 -26.78 -16.29
N ASP A 437 5.35 -27.66 -17.17
CA ASP A 437 4.93 -27.29 -18.51
C ASP A 437 3.74 -26.32 -18.51
N THR A 438 2.86 -26.43 -17.52
CA THR A 438 1.75 -25.48 -17.36
C THR A 438 2.27 -24.11 -16.94
N ILE A 439 3.19 -24.07 -15.96
CA ILE A 439 3.78 -22.81 -15.47
C ILE A 439 4.63 -22.15 -16.57
N LEU A 440 5.50 -22.90 -17.24
CA LEU A 440 6.41 -22.34 -18.26
C LEU A 440 5.68 -21.85 -19.53
N ARG A 441 4.46 -22.32 -19.81
CA ARG A 441 3.62 -21.77 -20.89
C ARG A 441 2.97 -20.44 -20.51
N SER A 442 2.86 -20.15 -19.23
CA SER A 442 2.29 -18.90 -18.71
C SER A 442 3.35 -17.83 -18.46
N LEU A 443 4.64 -18.16 -18.58
CA LEU A 443 5.80 -17.25 -18.52
C LEU A 443 6.23 -16.80 -19.92
#